data_12286845f4bd33ac816cb5d186815293
#
_entry.id   12286845f4bd33ac816cb5d186815293
#
_cell.length_a   1.000
_cell.length_b   1.000
_cell.length_c   1.000
_cell.angle_alpha   90.00
_cell.angle_beta   90.00
_cell.angle_gamma   90.00
#
_symmetry.space_group_name_H-M   'P 1'
#
loop_
_entity.id
_entity.type
_entity.pdbx_description
1 polymer ?
#
loop_
_entity_poly.entity_id
_entity_poly.type
_entity_poly.pdbx_seq_one_letter_code
_entity_poly.pdbx_strand_id
1 'polypeptide(L)'
;MSSIPQIHKNENEISDFVTKFMKEFQIGKLLFQCNAGKLKGIPVIDVFRYLFCLMFSDRSMYMQQKTGIYDAGFCKNTVYRFLNSTKTNWLRFTTLLSGKIINGFMKPLTDESRKDVFIIDDSLFDRSRSVKTELLAKVFDHCSMKYKRGFRMLTLGWSDGNSFIPVNHCLLSAADDKNLLFDAENFDGRSLARKRRRQSRRKATEVMIDLIKAAQQSGLTAKYVLFDSWFSSPKTITALKQGQGLDVIAMVKKSSKIKYGYQDQTLNIKEIYRKNRKRRGRSKYL
;
A
#
# COMPACT_ATOMS: atom_id res chain seq x y z
N MET A 1 26.25 2.42 -8.40
CA MET A 1 25.13 2.76 -7.50
C MET A 1 25.63 3.84 -6.56
N SER A 2 25.17 5.07 -6.69
CA SER A 2 25.54 6.15 -5.78
C SER A 2 24.77 5.94 -4.48
N SER A 3 25.50 5.69 -3.40
CA SER A 3 24.95 5.67 -2.05
C SER A 3 24.40 7.05 -1.72
N ILE A 4 23.12 7.13 -1.38
CA ILE A 4 22.53 8.33 -0.80
C ILE A 4 23.33 8.64 0.46
N PRO A 5 23.86 9.87 0.63
CA PRO A 5 24.61 10.22 1.85
C PRO A 5 23.69 10.03 3.06
N GLN A 6 24.09 9.19 3.99
CA GLN A 6 23.40 9.11 5.28
C GLN A 6 23.68 10.41 6.04
N ILE A 7 22.70 11.29 6.08
CA ILE A 7 22.73 12.46 6.94
C ILE A 7 22.50 11.95 8.36
N HIS A 8 23.55 11.82 9.15
CA HIS A 8 23.44 11.60 10.60
C HIS A 8 22.84 12.86 11.24
N LYS A 9 21.53 12.94 11.28
CA LYS A 9 20.84 13.98 12.05
C LYS A 9 20.92 13.63 13.53
N ASN A 10 21.22 14.64 14.33
CA ASN A 10 21.25 14.53 15.79
C ASN A 10 19.88 14.05 16.30
N GLU A 11 19.81 13.17 17.30
CA GLU A 11 18.54 12.62 17.82
C GLU A 11 17.54 13.70 18.23
N ASN A 12 18.02 14.84 18.73
CA ASN A 12 17.20 16.00 19.07
C ASN A 12 16.54 16.62 17.82
N GLU A 13 17.25 16.75 16.72
CA GLU A 13 16.71 17.30 15.46
C GLU A 13 15.64 16.38 14.88
N ILE A 14 15.83 15.05 14.96
CA ILE A 14 14.84 14.06 14.52
C ILE A 14 13.57 14.19 15.38
N SER A 15 13.72 14.33 16.71
CA SER A 15 12.59 14.48 17.63
C SER A 15 11.77 15.73 17.32
N ASP A 16 12.42 16.85 17.06
CA ASP A 16 11.77 18.11 16.71
C ASP A 16 11.05 18.03 15.36
N PHE A 17 11.68 17.45 14.35
CA PHE A 17 11.09 17.22 13.05
C PHE A 17 9.84 16.32 13.15
N VAL A 18 9.94 15.21 13.86
CA VAL A 18 8.81 14.30 14.12
C VAL A 18 7.69 15.03 14.85
N THR A 19 8.02 15.85 15.84
CA THR A 19 7.02 16.60 16.60
C THR A 19 6.27 17.62 15.71
N LYS A 20 6.97 18.32 14.83
CA LYS A 20 6.36 19.22 13.82
C LYS A 20 5.42 18.43 12.91
N PHE A 21 5.88 17.33 12.35
CA PHE A 21 5.09 16.45 11.49
C PHE A 21 3.81 15.97 12.20
N MET A 22 3.93 15.51 13.45
CA MET A 22 2.78 15.04 14.23
C MET A 22 1.72 16.12 14.47
N LYS A 23 2.14 17.38 14.69
CA LYS A 23 1.26 18.54 14.86
C LYS A 23 0.62 18.95 13.54
N GLU A 24 1.41 19.14 12.50
CA GLU A 24 0.98 19.62 11.19
C GLU A 24 -0.09 18.72 10.58
N PHE A 25 0.15 17.41 10.58
CA PHE A 25 -0.80 16.45 10.06
C PHE A 25 -1.86 15.99 11.07
N GLN A 26 -1.85 16.54 12.28
CA GLN A 26 -2.82 16.22 13.35
C GLN A 26 -2.92 14.70 13.60
N ILE A 27 -1.77 14.03 13.71
CA ILE A 27 -1.69 12.56 13.78
C ILE A 27 -2.53 12.00 14.93
N GLY A 28 -2.56 12.64 16.10
CA GLY A 28 -3.40 12.22 17.23
C GLY A 28 -4.88 12.20 16.88
N LYS A 29 -5.39 13.21 16.17
CA LYS A 29 -6.78 13.26 15.68
C LYS A 29 -7.06 12.14 14.67
N LEU A 30 -6.13 11.88 13.76
CA LEU A 30 -6.27 10.79 12.77
C LEU A 30 -6.31 9.42 13.47
N LEU A 31 -5.44 9.18 14.44
CA LEU A 31 -5.45 7.93 15.23
C LEU A 31 -6.79 7.74 15.92
N PHE A 32 -7.33 8.79 16.54
CA PHE A 32 -8.64 8.73 17.18
C PHE A 32 -9.77 8.40 16.19
N GLN A 33 -9.79 9.06 15.02
CA GLN A 33 -10.74 8.79 13.93
C GLN A 33 -10.64 7.37 13.36
N CYS A 34 -9.51 6.71 13.59
CA CYS A 34 -9.25 5.34 13.14
C CYS A 34 -9.36 4.31 14.26
N ASN A 35 -10.11 4.63 15.31
CA ASN A 35 -10.37 3.76 16.48
C ASN A 35 -9.11 3.37 17.27
N ALA A 36 -8.03 4.15 17.18
CA ALA A 36 -6.84 3.95 18.00
C ALA A 36 -6.89 4.72 19.33
N GLY A 37 -7.98 5.45 19.58
CA GLY A 37 -8.15 6.23 20.80
C GLY A 37 -8.16 5.38 22.08
N LYS A 38 -7.65 5.97 23.17
CA LYS A 38 -7.62 5.38 24.50
C LYS A 38 -7.99 6.44 25.53
N LEU A 39 -8.87 6.09 26.48
CA LEU A 39 -9.37 7.04 27.48
C LEU A 39 -8.47 7.15 28.71
N LYS A 40 -7.72 6.09 29.05
CA LYS A 40 -6.89 6.04 30.26
C LYS A 40 -5.51 5.44 29.99
N GLY A 41 -4.51 5.85 30.77
CA GLY A 41 -3.12 5.37 30.70
C GLY A 41 -2.30 6.10 29.64
N ILE A 42 -1.22 5.51 29.15
CA ILE A 42 -0.28 6.14 28.19
C ILE A 42 -1.03 6.61 26.93
N PRO A 43 -0.92 7.88 26.54
CA PRO A 43 -1.54 8.40 25.32
C PRO A 43 -1.07 7.64 24.09
N VAL A 44 -2.00 7.34 23.20
CA VAL A 44 -1.69 6.58 21.97
C VAL A 44 -0.70 7.32 21.08
N ILE A 45 -0.76 8.65 21.07
CA ILE A 45 0.16 9.47 20.28
C ILE A 45 1.62 9.30 20.71
N ASP A 46 1.88 9.10 22.00
CA ASP A 46 3.25 8.91 22.52
C ASP A 46 3.79 7.53 22.09
N VAL A 47 2.96 6.49 22.14
CA VAL A 47 3.32 5.16 21.65
C VAL A 47 3.56 5.20 20.14
N PHE A 48 2.72 5.90 19.39
CA PHE A 48 2.88 6.06 17.94
C PHE A 48 4.14 6.85 17.61
N ARG A 49 4.41 7.95 18.31
CA ARG A 49 5.62 8.76 18.13
C ARG A 49 6.88 7.93 18.38
N TYR A 50 6.93 7.17 19.46
CA TYR A 50 8.04 6.26 19.72
C TYR A 50 8.27 5.28 18.55
N LEU A 51 7.21 4.61 18.08
CA LEU A 51 7.30 3.69 16.95
C LEU A 51 7.74 4.37 15.66
N PHE A 52 7.28 5.60 15.43
CA PHE A 52 7.66 6.38 14.27
C PHE A 52 9.14 6.79 14.32
N CYS A 53 9.64 7.19 15.49
CA CYS A 53 11.03 7.50 15.70
C CYS A 53 11.96 6.30 15.50
N LEU A 54 11.49 5.07 15.77
CA LEU A 54 12.28 3.85 15.50
C LEU A 54 12.68 3.70 14.02
N MET A 55 11.96 4.30 13.09
CA MET A 55 12.32 4.26 11.66
C MET A 55 13.57 5.06 11.33
N PHE A 56 13.95 6.00 12.19
CA PHE A 56 15.12 6.85 12.04
C PHE A 56 16.30 6.39 12.93
N SER A 57 16.07 5.37 13.77
CA SER A 57 17.11 4.73 14.57
C SER A 57 17.49 3.40 13.92
N ASP A 58 18.75 3.07 13.88
CA ASP A 58 19.24 1.79 13.34
C ASP A 58 18.94 0.60 14.26
N ARG A 59 18.06 0.78 15.26
CA ARG A 59 17.79 -0.22 16.29
C ARG A 59 16.28 -0.45 16.46
N SER A 60 15.89 -1.72 16.45
CA SER A 60 14.51 -2.11 16.82
C SER A 60 14.30 -1.94 18.33
N MET A 61 13.02 -1.86 18.76
CA MET A 61 12.64 -1.87 20.17
C MET A 61 13.26 -3.06 20.94
N TYR A 62 13.32 -4.24 20.32
CA TYR A 62 13.96 -5.41 20.92
C TYR A 62 15.44 -5.17 21.19
N MET A 63 16.16 -4.59 20.24
CA MET A 63 17.57 -4.28 20.42
C MET A 63 17.79 -3.19 21.48
N GLN A 64 16.94 -2.17 21.52
CA GLN A 64 17.00 -1.15 22.56
C GLN A 64 16.84 -1.76 23.96
N GLN A 65 15.90 -2.68 24.14
CA GLN A 65 15.71 -3.39 25.40
C GLN A 65 16.92 -4.28 25.77
N LYS A 66 17.43 -5.01 24.79
CA LYS A 66 18.58 -5.90 25.02
C LYS A 66 19.85 -5.14 25.40
N THR A 67 20.03 -3.93 24.87
CA THR A 67 21.20 -3.08 25.13
C THR A 67 21.02 -2.10 26.29
N GLY A 68 19.86 -2.13 26.98
CA GLY A 68 19.61 -1.27 28.13
C GLY A 68 19.32 0.21 27.79
N ILE A 69 19.19 0.57 26.52
CA ILE A 69 18.91 1.96 26.07
C ILE A 69 17.44 2.23 25.77
N TYR A 70 16.53 1.31 26.18
CA TYR A 70 15.10 1.51 26.01
C TYR A 70 14.59 2.55 27.02
N ASP A 71 14.26 3.73 26.55
CA ASP A 71 13.75 4.85 27.36
C ASP A 71 12.48 5.45 26.72
N ALA A 72 11.41 4.66 26.63
CA ALA A 72 10.15 5.11 26.07
C ALA A 72 9.15 5.67 27.10
N GLY A 73 9.49 5.62 28.40
CA GLY A 73 8.60 6.02 29.49
C GLY A 73 7.40 5.05 29.71
N PHE A 74 7.36 3.91 29.00
CA PHE A 74 6.31 2.88 29.12
C PHE A 74 6.86 1.49 28.78
N CYS A 75 6.22 0.43 29.29
CA CYS A 75 6.69 -0.93 29.06
C CYS A 75 6.39 -1.44 27.63
N LYS A 76 7.18 -2.41 27.16
CA LYS A 76 7.04 -3.06 25.83
C LYS A 76 5.62 -3.59 25.55
N ASN A 77 4.93 -4.07 26.59
CA ASN A 77 3.57 -4.60 26.43
C ASN A 77 2.57 -3.51 25.99
N THR A 78 2.83 -2.24 26.30
CA THR A 78 2.03 -1.12 25.81
C THR A 78 2.12 -0.99 24.29
N VAL A 79 3.32 -1.15 23.73
CA VAL A 79 3.56 -1.14 22.30
C VAL A 79 2.87 -2.31 21.62
N TYR A 80 3.07 -3.52 22.12
CA TYR A 80 2.44 -4.71 21.53
C TYR A 80 0.91 -4.66 21.60
N ARG A 81 0.32 -4.19 22.71
CA ARG A 81 -1.14 -3.99 22.81
C ARG A 81 -1.66 -2.96 21.81
N PHE A 82 -0.90 -1.92 21.54
CA PHE A 82 -1.24 -0.93 20.53
C PHE A 82 -1.18 -1.52 19.11
N LEU A 83 -0.10 -2.20 18.75
CA LEU A 83 0.09 -2.80 17.44
C LEU A 83 -0.91 -3.93 17.14
N ASN A 84 -1.22 -4.75 18.16
CA ASN A 84 -2.14 -5.88 18.05
C ASN A 84 -3.61 -5.50 18.25
N SER A 85 -3.93 -4.21 18.33
CA SER A 85 -5.31 -3.75 18.47
C SER A 85 -6.19 -4.24 17.33
N THR A 86 -7.24 -5.00 17.66
CA THR A 86 -8.23 -5.50 16.70
C THR A 86 -9.19 -4.41 16.19
N LYS A 87 -9.21 -3.24 16.86
CA LYS A 87 -10.12 -2.13 16.61
C LYS A 87 -9.52 -1.06 15.69
N THR A 88 -8.18 -0.92 15.66
CA THR A 88 -7.51 0.13 14.91
C THR A 88 -7.62 -0.10 13.41
N ASN A 89 -8.13 0.90 12.71
CA ASN A 89 -8.25 0.88 11.24
C ASN A 89 -7.02 1.51 10.57
N TRP A 90 -5.94 0.73 10.45
CA TRP A 90 -4.69 1.18 9.84
C TRP A 90 -4.84 1.57 8.37
N LEU A 91 -5.66 0.86 7.60
CA LEU A 91 -5.91 1.22 6.20
C LEU A 91 -6.55 2.61 6.11
N ARG A 92 -7.55 2.91 6.95
CA ARG A 92 -8.16 4.24 7.01
C ARG A 92 -7.15 5.29 7.48
N PHE A 93 -6.30 4.96 8.46
CA PHE A 93 -5.28 5.88 8.96
C PHE A 93 -4.32 6.31 7.86
N THR A 94 -3.73 5.37 7.13
CA THR A 94 -2.79 5.68 6.04
C THR A 94 -3.49 6.45 4.93
N THR A 95 -4.72 6.07 4.55
CA THR A 95 -5.50 6.77 3.51
C THR A 95 -5.81 8.21 3.90
N LEU A 96 -6.24 8.46 5.15
CA LEU A 96 -6.54 9.83 5.62
C LEU A 96 -5.27 10.68 5.73
N LEU A 97 -4.16 10.11 6.20
CA LEU A 97 -2.89 10.82 6.29
C LEU A 97 -2.40 11.20 4.90
N SER A 98 -2.38 10.26 3.97
CA SER A 98 -1.99 10.52 2.58
C SER A 98 -2.90 11.56 1.93
N GLY A 99 -4.21 11.51 2.22
CA GLY A 99 -5.16 12.51 1.76
C GLY A 99 -4.82 13.92 2.23
N LYS A 100 -4.42 14.09 3.49
CA LYS A 100 -3.95 15.39 4.00
C LYS A 100 -2.67 15.86 3.32
N ILE A 101 -1.72 14.97 3.11
CA ILE A 101 -0.46 15.28 2.42
C ILE A 101 -0.74 15.68 0.96
N ILE A 102 -1.50 14.87 0.24
CA ILE A 102 -1.78 15.08 -1.18
C ILE A 102 -2.58 16.36 -1.39
N ASN A 103 -3.74 16.50 -0.72
CA ASN A 103 -4.63 17.63 -0.95
C ASN A 103 -4.11 18.93 -0.34
N GLY A 104 -3.39 18.86 0.81
CA GLY A 104 -2.90 20.04 1.50
C GLY A 104 -1.54 20.56 1.01
N PHE A 105 -0.69 19.66 0.49
CA PHE A 105 0.70 20.03 0.16
C PHE A 105 1.08 19.70 -1.29
N MET A 106 0.67 18.56 -1.82
CA MET A 106 1.11 18.17 -3.16
C MET A 106 0.30 18.86 -4.26
N LYS A 107 -1.03 18.79 -4.18
CA LYS A 107 -1.90 19.39 -5.20
C LYS A 107 -1.71 20.91 -5.36
N PRO A 108 -1.53 21.72 -4.31
CA PRO A 108 -1.24 23.15 -4.47
C PRO A 108 0.06 23.46 -5.20
N LEU A 109 1.01 22.50 -5.24
CA LEU A 109 2.30 22.62 -5.96
C LEU A 109 2.26 22.01 -7.34
N THR A 110 1.14 21.37 -7.71
CA THR A 110 0.99 20.67 -8.99
C THR A 110 0.48 21.64 -10.05
N ASP A 111 1.10 21.59 -11.23
CA ASP A 111 0.68 22.37 -12.40
C ASP A 111 -0.57 21.74 -13.06
N GLU A 112 -1.46 22.57 -13.64
CA GLU A 112 -2.68 22.12 -14.33
C GLU A 112 -2.40 21.21 -15.56
N SER A 113 -1.23 21.31 -16.15
CA SER A 113 -0.78 20.44 -17.24
C SER A 113 -0.56 18.99 -16.78
N ARG A 114 -0.33 18.77 -15.48
CA ARG A 114 -0.11 17.45 -14.91
C ARG A 114 -1.44 16.74 -14.63
N LYS A 115 -1.37 15.43 -14.61
CA LYS A 115 -2.55 14.59 -14.37
C LYS A 115 -2.32 13.70 -13.15
N ASP A 116 -3.26 13.77 -12.24
CA ASP A 116 -3.29 12.88 -11.06
C ASP A 116 -3.50 11.43 -11.47
N VAL A 117 -2.69 10.56 -10.94
CA VAL A 117 -2.66 9.14 -11.29
C VAL A 117 -2.65 8.30 -10.02
N PHE A 118 -3.51 7.29 -9.95
CA PHE A 118 -3.34 6.18 -9.02
C PHE A 118 -2.37 5.15 -9.59
N ILE A 119 -1.49 4.63 -8.76
CA ILE A 119 -0.51 3.63 -9.14
C ILE A 119 -0.71 2.40 -8.27
N ILE A 120 -0.87 1.24 -8.90
CA ILE A 120 -0.98 -0.04 -8.22
C ILE A 120 0.25 -0.89 -8.54
N ASP A 121 0.90 -1.32 -7.49
CA ASP A 121 2.01 -2.27 -7.62
C ASP A 121 2.01 -3.26 -6.44
N ASP A 122 2.63 -4.42 -6.63
CA ASP A 122 2.83 -5.38 -5.57
C ASP A 122 4.30 -5.78 -5.44
N SER A 123 4.75 -5.85 -4.20
CA SER A 123 6.11 -6.23 -3.85
C SER A 123 6.13 -7.40 -2.88
N LEU A 124 7.23 -8.13 -2.87
CA LEU A 124 7.44 -9.18 -1.88
C LEU A 124 7.72 -8.56 -0.51
N PHE A 125 6.89 -8.87 0.48
CA PHE A 125 7.18 -8.61 1.88
C PHE A 125 7.77 -9.87 2.51
N ASP A 126 9.09 -9.98 2.45
CA ASP A 126 9.84 -11.16 2.90
C ASP A 126 9.74 -11.35 4.42
N ARG A 127 9.36 -12.56 4.82
CA ARG A 127 9.28 -13.03 6.20
C ARG A 127 9.94 -14.40 6.36
N SER A 128 10.98 -14.68 5.59
CA SER A 128 11.65 -16.00 5.54
C SER A 128 12.18 -16.45 6.90
N ARG A 129 12.52 -15.50 7.78
CA ARG A 129 12.99 -15.79 9.16
C ARG A 129 11.87 -15.92 10.18
N SER A 130 10.61 -15.67 9.81
CA SER A 130 9.49 -15.80 10.75
C SER A 130 9.17 -17.25 11.04
N VAL A 131 8.98 -17.56 12.32
CA VAL A 131 8.63 -18.91 12.80
C VAL A 131 7.14 -19.03 13.05
N LYS A 132 6.48 -17.95 13.53
CA LYS A 132 5.06 -17.92 13.88
C LYS A 132 4.45 -16.58 13.44
N THR A 133 4.01 -16.49 12.22
CA THR A 133 3.27 -15.32 11.73
C THR A 133 1.98 -15.83 11.09
N GLU A 134 0.83 -15.38 11.61
CA GLU A 134 -0.47 -15.76 11.05
C GLU A 134 -0.54 -15.42 9.56
N LEU A 135 -1.21 -16.27 8.80
CA LEU A 135 -1.39 -16.12 7.35
C LEU A 135 -0.07 -16.06 6.55
N LEU A 136 1.06 -16.45 7.15
CA LEU A 136 2.32 -16.57 6.42
C LEU A 136 2.16 -17.58 5.29
N ALA A 137 2.61 -17.23 4.09
CA ALA A 137 2.41 -18.04 2.90
C ALA A 137 3.71 -18.24 2.11
N LYS A 138 3.71 -19.25 1.24
CA LYS A 138 4.70 -19.41 0.18
C LYS A 138 4.32 -18.48 -0.97
N VAL A 139 5.16 -17.48 -1.22
CA VAL A 139 4.97 -16.45 -2.25
C VAL A 139 6.06 -16.58 -3.29
N PHE A 140 5.70 -16.53 -4.56
CA PHE A 140 6.69 -16.57 -5.63
C PHE A 140 7.33 -15.20 -5.80
N ASP A 141 8.66 -15.16 -5.73
CA ASP A 141 9.47 -13.97 -5.96
C ASP A 141 9.96 -13.97 -7.42
N HIS A 142 9.41 -13.05 -8.21
CA HIS A 142 9.75 -12.92 -9.63
C HIS A 142 11.19 -12.42 -9.86
N CYS A 143 11.80 -11.77 -8.89
CA CYS A 143 13.19 -11.32 -9.02
C CYS A 143 14.19 -12.46 -8.86
N SER A 144 14.00 -13.31 -7.84
CA SER A 144 14.88 -14.46 -7.59
C SER A 144 14.39 -15.76 -8.22
N MET A 145 13.21 -15.77 -8.85
CA MET A 145 12.55 -16.92 -9.47
C MET A 145 12.38 -18.11 -8.50
N LYS A 146 12.15 -17.83 -7.22
CA LYS A 146 12.02 -18.81 -6.14
C LYS A 146 10.82 -18.51 -5.25
N TYR A 147 10.32 -19.55 -4.59
CA TYR A 147 9.33 -19.36 -3.53
C TYR A 147 10.03 -18.92 -2.23
N LYS A 148 9.47 -17.88 -1.60
CA LYS A 148 9.88 -17.37 -0.29
C LYS A 148 8.71 -17.41 0.69
N ARG A 149 9.00 -17.37 1.98
CA ARG A 149 7.99 -17.18 3.03
C ARG A 149 7.72 -15.69 3.17
N GLY A 150 6.46 -15.28 3.08
CA GLY A 150 6.12 -13.87 3.17
C GLY A 150 4.70 -13.57 2.74
N PHE A 151 4.53 -12.34 2.28
CA PHE A 151 3.29 -11.81 1.75
C PHE A 151 3.57 -11.04 0.46
N ARG A 152 2.55 -10.85 -0.36
CA ARG A 152 2.59 -9.85 -1.41
C ARG A 152 1.99 -8.56 -0.84
N MET A 153 2.78 -7.51 -0.78
CA MET A 153 2.31 -6.19 -0.33
C MET A 153 1.75 -5.43 -1.54
N LEU A 154 0.44 -5.48 -1.69
CA LEU A 154 -0.27 -4.70 -2.70
C LEU A 154 -0.41 -3.27 -2.21
N THR A 155 0.14 -2.32 -2.94
CA THR A 155 0.18 -0.90 -2.59
C THR A 155 -0.57 -0.07 -3.61
N LEU A 156 -1.41 0.83 -3.13
CA LEU A 156 -1.96 1.94 -3.88
C LEU A 156 -1.16 3.19 -3.57
N GLY A 157 -0.60 3.82 -4.58
CA GLY A 157 0.02 5.14 -4.52
C GLY A 157 -0.75 6.18 -5.33
N TRP A 158 -0.44 7.44 -5.10
CA TRP A 158 -0.85 8.58 -5.90
C TRP A 158 0.38 9.31 -6.43
N SER A 159 0.29 9.84 -7.64
CA SER A 159 1.36 10.64 -8.25
C SER A 159 0.77 11.72 -9.14
N ASP A 160 1.48 12.84 -9.23
CA ASP A 160 1.27 13.93 -10.18
C ASP A 160 2.30 13.90 -11.34
N GLY A 161 3.08 12.83 -11.41
CA GLY A 161 4.17 12.67 -12.38
C GLY A 161 5.55 13.08 -11.85
N ASN A 162 5.63 13.88 -10.78
CA ASN A 162 6.89 14.27 -10.12
C ASN A 162 7.04 13.64 -8.74
N SER A 163 5.95 13.63 -7.98
CA SER A 163 5.93 13.12 -6.62
C SER A 163 5.16 11.80 -6.55
N PHE A 164 5.56 10.92 -5.65
CA PHE A 164 4.85 9.69 -5.38
C PHE A 164 4.52 9.60 -3.89
N ILE A 165 3.25 9.45 -3.55
CA ILE A 165 2.77 9.30 -2.17
C ILE A 165 2.06 7.95 -2.02
N PRO A 166 2.55 7.03 -1.17
CA PRO A 166 1.82 5.81 -0.82
C PRO A 166 0.51 6.19 -0.12
N VAL A 167 -0.61 5.64 -0.58
CA VAL A 167 -1.94 5.94 -0.02
C VAL A 167 -2.36 4.88 0.98
N ASN A 168 -2.44 3.65 0.55
CA ASN A 168 -2.79 2.52 1.41
C ASN A 168 -2.25 1.21 0.84
N HIS A 169 -2.34 0.14 1.64
CA HIS A 169 -1.81 -1.16 1.23
C HIS A 169 -2.56 -2.32 1.89
N CYS A 170 -2.39 -3.50 1.31
CA CYS A 170 -2.85 -4.75 1.88
C CYS A 170 -1.75 -5.82 1.75
N LEU A 171 -1.45 -6.51 2.83
CA LEU A 171 -0.61 -7.71 2.78
C LEU A 171 -1.47 -8.88 2.32
N LEU A 172 -1.21 -9.40 1.13
CA LEU A 172 -1.90 -10.54 0.55
C LEU A 172 -1.17 -11.82 0.90
N SER A 173 -1.94 -12.76 1.43
CA SER A 173 -1.53 -14.15 1.66
C SER A 173 -1.96 -15.04 0.49
N ALA A 174 -1.71 -16.34 0.59
CA ALA A 174 -2.20 -17.30 -0.38
C ALA A 174 -3.72 -17.49 -0.27
N ALA A 175 -4.40 -17.48 -1.41
CA ALA A 175 -5.82 -17.86 -1.46
C ALA A 175 -6.01 -19.38 -1.28
N ASP A 176 -5.06 -20.17 -1.75
CA ASP A 176 -5.04 -21.63 -1.62
C ASP A 176 -4.36 -22.05 -0.31
N ASP A 177 -5.03 -22.91 0.46
CA ASP A 177 -4.53 -23.43 1.74
C ASP A 177 -3.22 -24.22 1.60
N LYS A 178 -2.96 -24.84 0.45
CA LYS A 178 -1.70 -25.56 0.17
C LYS A 178 -0.45 -24.68 0.26
N ASN A 179 -0.60 -23.40 0.02
CA ASN A 179 0.47 -22.42 0.10
C ASN A 179 0.49 -21.66 1.43
N LEU A 180 -0.51 -21.87 2.27
CA LEU A 180 -0.57 -21.26 3.60
C LEU A 180 0.31 -22.06 4.56
N LEU A 181 1.13 -21.38 5.35
CA LEU A 181 2.03 -22.00 6.34
C LEU A 181 1.46 -21.95 7.76
N PHE A 182 0.67 -20.91 8.05
CA PHE A 182 0.00 -20.71 9.32
C PHE A 182 -1.38 -20.12 9.11
N ASP A 183 -2.35 -20.63 9.85
CA ASP A 183 -3.73 -20.15 9.81
C ASP A 183 -3.90 -18.75 10.41
N ALA A 184 -5.02 -18.14 10.10
CA ALA A 184 -5.43 -16.89 10.73
C ALA A 184 -5.90 -17.15 12.17
N GLU A 185 -5.56 -16.23 13.08
CA GLU A 185 -6.23 -16.20 14.38
C GLU A 185 -7.74 -15.98 14.21
N ASN A 186 -8.51 -16.60 15.10
CA ASN A 186 -9.95 -16.49 15.06
C ASN A 186 -10.42 -15.20 15.78
N PHE A 187 -11.14 -14.35 15.05
CA PHE A 187 -11.73 -13.11 15.57
C PHE A 187 -13.22 -13.06 15.25
N ASP A 188 -13.97 -12.30 16.04
CA ASP A 188 -15.38 -12.00 15.74
C ASP A 188 -15.51 -11.50 14.29
N GLY A 189 -16.47 -12.08 13.56
CA GLY A 189 -16.69 -11.79 12.13
C GLY A 189 -16.97 -10.32 11.80
N ARG A 190 -17.46 -9.54 12.78
CA ARG A 190 -17.75 -8.11 12.65
C ARG A 190 -16.52 -7.24 12.88
N SER A 191 -15.46 -7.77 13.50
CA SER A 191 -14.24 -7.03 13.82
C SER A 191 -13.46 -6.60 12.58
N LEU A 192 -12.74 -5.48 12.66
CA LEU A 192 -11.82 -5.03 11.62
C LEU A 192 -10.68 -6.04 11.41
N ALA A 193 -10.21 -6.66 12.49
CA ALA A 193 -9.20 -7.71 12.44
C ALA A 193 -9.63 -8.86 11.52
N ARG A 194 -10.87 -9.38 11.68
CA ARG A 194 -11.40 -10.45 10.82
C ARG A 194 -11.56 -10.00 9.38
N LYS A 195 -12.09 -8.80 9.15
CA LYS A 195 -12.27 -8.23 7.80
C LYS A 195 -10.94 -8.14 7.05
N ARG A 196 -9.87 -7.67 7.70
CA ARG A 196 -8.53 -7.56 7.10
C ARG A 196 -7.94 -8.94 6.76
N ARG A 197 -8.09 -9.94 7.62
CA ARG A 197 -7.62 -11.30 7.36
C ARG A 197 -8.36 -11.96 6.18
N ARG A 198 -9.65 -11.75 6.09
CA ARG A 198 -10.43 -12.18 4.92
C ARG A 198 -9.98 -11.46 3.64
N GLN A 199 -9.73 -10.15 3.71
CA GLN A 199 -9.24 -9.36 2.58
C GLN A 199 -7.89 -9.88 2.08
N SER A 200 -6.97 -10.23 2.99
CA SER A 200 -5.63 -10.70 2.63
C SER A 200 -5.63 -12.03 1.83
N ARG A 201 -6.71 -12.80 1.88
CA ARG A 201 -6.87 -14.06 1.14
C ARG A 201 -7.65 -13.93 -0.16
N ARG A 202 -8.08 -12.72 -0.52
CA ARG A 202 -8.79 -12.45 -1.77
C ARG A 202 -7.81 -12.22 -2.93
N LYS A 203 -8.34 -12.28 -4.14
CA LYS A 203 -7.57 -12.00 -5.36
C LYS A 203 -7.06 -10.55 -5.36
N ALA A 204 -5.81 -10.34 -5.72
CA ALA A 204 -5.19 -9.02 -5.78
C ALA A 204 -5.99 -8.00 -6.61
N THR A 205 -6.59 -8.43 -7.73
CA THR A 205 -7.43 -7.59 -8.59
C THR A 205 -8.73 -7.10 -7.91
N GLU A 206 -9.28 -7.86 -6.97
CA GLU A 206 -10.44 -7.45 -6.19
C GLU A 206 -10.03 -6.49 -5.07
N VAL A 207 -8.93 -6.83 -4.38
CA VAL A 207 -8.40 -6.00 -3.29
C VAL A 207 -7.93 -4.64 -3.81
N MET A 208 -7.33 -4.60 -5.00
CA MET A 208 -6.98 -3.35 -5.68
C MET A 208 -8.18 -2.41 -5.80
N ILE A 209 -9.35 -2.92 -6.21
CA ILE A 209 -10.57 -2.11 -6.32
C ILE A 209 -11.02 -1.61 -4.94
N ASP A 210 -10.90 -2.43 -3.89
CA ASP A 210 -11.22 -2.01 -2.52
C ASP A 210 -10.30 -0.89 -2.03
N LEU A 211 -8.98 -0.96 -2.34
CA LEU A 211 -8.01 0.07 -1.98
C LEU A 211 -8.33 1.40 -2.68
N ILE A 212 -8.65 1.36 -3.97
CA ILE A 212 -9.05 2.54 -4.76
C ILE A 212 -10.35 3.14 -4.20
N LYS A 213 -11.37 2.32 -3.93
CA LYS A 213 -12.63 2.79 -3.32
C LYS A 213 -12.37 3.50 -1.99
N ALA A 214 -11.52 2.93 -1.12
CA ALA A 214 -11.20 3.54 0.16
C ALA A 214 -10.51 4.91 -0.03
N ALA A 215 -9.63 5.05 -1.03
CA ALA A 215 -8.98 6.31 -1.36
C ALA A 215 -9.99 7.35 -1.86
N GLN A 216 -10.86 6.99 -2.82
CA GLN A 216 -11.89 7.87 -3.36
C GLN A 216 -12.91 8.31 -2.29
N GLN A 217 -13.36 7.39 -1.43
CA GLN A 217 -14.25 7.70 -0.30
C GLN A 217 -13.61 8.64 0.73
N SER A 218 -12.29 8.72 0.77
CA SER A 218 -11.54 9.65 1.62
C SER A 218 -11.25 11.00 0.94
N GLY A 219 -11.84 11.26 -0.24
CA GLY A 219 -11.68 12.51 -0.97
C GLY A 219 -10.40 12.59 -1.83
N LEU A 220 -9.71 11.47 -2.06
CA LEU A 220 -8.62 11.41 -3.03
C LEU A 220 -9.17 11.17 -4.43
N THR A 221 -8.73 11.98 -5.37
CA THR A 221 -9.12 11.90 -6.78
C THR A 221 -7.92 11.65 -7.66
N ALA A 222 -8.13 10.89 -8.73
CA ALA A 222 -7.21 10.75 -9.84
C ALA A 222 -8.02 10.58 -11.13
N LYS A 223 -7.45 10.92 -12.27
CA LYS A 223 -8.06 10.68 -13.57
C LYS A 223 -7.70 9.31 -14.10
N TYR A 224 -6.49 8.88 -13.85
CA TYR A 224 -5.95 7.63 -14.39
C TYR A 224 -5.57 6.66 -13.27
N VAL A 225 -5.52 5.38 -13.63
CA VAL A 225 -4.88 4.34 -12.81
C VAL A 225 -3.86 3.59 -13.66
N LEU A 226 -2.64 3.44 -13.10
CA LEU A 226 -1.52 2.72 -13.70
C LEU A 226 -1.27 1.41 -12.97
N PHE A 227 -1.04 0.35 -13.71
CA PHE A 227 -0.56 -0.94 -13.19
C PHE A 227 0.10 -1.76 -14.29
N ASP A 228 0.84 -2.78 -13.88
CA ASP A 228 1.51 -3.67 -14.82
C ASP A 228 0.55 -4.69 -15.49
N SER A 229 1.09 -5.49 -16.39
CA SER A 229 0.33 -6.51 -17.12
C SER A 229 -0.27 -7.59 -16.22
N TRP A 230 0.25 -7.77 -14.99
CA TRP A 230 -0.22 -8.78 -14.06
C TRP A 230 -1.68 -8.54 -13.64
N PHE A 231 -2.05 -7.28 -13.43
CA PHE A 231 -3.42 -6.87 -13.06
C PHE A 231 -4.32 -6.66 -14.28
N SER A 232 -3.73 -6.59 -15.48
CA SER A 232 -4.45 -6.25 -16.71
C SER A 232 -5.31 -7.43 -17.18
N SER A 233 -6.62 -7.28 -17.03
CA SER A 233 -7.63 -8.14 -17.64
C SER A 233 -8.81 -7.29 -18.11
N PRO A 234 -9.57 -7.70 -19.16
CA PRO A 234 -10.76 -6.96 -19.60
C PRO A 234 -11.74 -6.70 -18.45
N LYS A 235 -11.97 -7.70 -17.60
CA LYS A 235 -12.84 -7.57 -16.41
C LYS A 235 -12.34 -6.48 -15.45
N THR A 236 -11.04 -6.45 -15.17
CA THR A 236 -10.44 -5.44 -14.28
C THR A 236 -10.54 -4.04 -14.87
N ILE A 237 -10.21 -3.91 -16.16
CA ILE A 237 -10.26 -2.63 -16.88
C ILE A 237 -11.69 -2.07 -16.89
N THR A 238 -12.68 -2.91 -17.22
CA THR A 238 -14.10 -2.52 -17.22
C THR A 238 -14.57 -2.11 -15.82
N ALA A 239 -14.21 -2.87 -14.78
CA ALA A 239 -14.57 -2.56 -13.40
C ALA A 239 -13.98 -1.24 -12.91
N LEU A 240 -12.77 -0.88 -13.33
CA LEU A 240 -12.15 0.40 -13.01
C LEU A 240 -12.77 1.55 -13.78
N LYS A 241 -12.99 1.39 -15.09
CA LYS A 241 -13.55 2.45 -15.91
C LYS A 241 -15.02 2.73 -15.58
N GLN A 242 -15.85 1.70 -15.53
CA GLN A 242 -17.30 1.86 -15.28
C GLN A 242 -17.62 1.98 -13.79
N GLY A 243 -16.93 1.25 -12.93
CA GLY A 243 -17.25 1.20 -11.51
C GLY A 243 -16.54 2.25 -10.66
N GLN A 244 -15.39 2.79 -11.10
CA GLN A 244 -14.59 3.76 -10.34
C GLN A 244 -14.37 5.08 -11.12
N GLY A 245 -14.81 5.19 -12.37
CA GLY A 245 -14.63 6.37 -13.19
C GLY A 245 -13.17 6.69 -13.57
N LEU A 246 -12.29 5.67 -13.58
CA LEU A 246 -10.86 5.83 -13.85
C LEU A 246 -10.50 5.37 -15.25
N ASP A 247 -9.76 6.17 -15.99
CA ASP A 247 -9.12 5.73 -17.22
C ASP A 247 -7.90 4.87 -16.90
N VAL A 248 -7.77 3.73 -17.59
CA VAL A 248 -6.74 2.73 -17.29
C VAL A 248 -5.57 2.87 -18.24
N ILE A 249 -4.36 2.93 -17.68
CA ILE A 249 -3.09 2.84 -18.42
C ILE A 249 -2.37 1.60 -17.91
N ALA A 250 -2.28 0.57 -18.75
CA ALA A 250 -1.67 -0.69 -18.36
C ALA A 250 -1.02 -1.40 -19.53
N MET A 251 0.02 -2.17 -19.26
CA MET A 251 0.54 -3.11 -20.23
C MET A 251 -0.44 -4.27 -20.42
N VAL A 252 -0.81 -4.55 -21.66
CA VAL A 252 -1.77 -5.61 -21.98
C VAL A 252 -1.06 -6.95 -22.12
N LYS A 253 -1.60 -8.01 -21.52
CA LYS A 253 -1.07 -9.37 -21.66
C LYS A 253 -1.15 -9.84 -23.12
N LYS A 254 -0.03 -10.31 -23.64
CA LYS A 254 0.05 -10.94 -24.94
C LYS A 254 -0.50 -12.36 -24.87
N SER A 255 -1.83 -12.50 -24.99
CA SER A 255 -2.53 -13.77 -24.92
C SER A 255 -3.44 -13.97 -26.12
N SER A 256 -3.46 -15.18 -26.68
CA SER A 256 -4.42 -15.56 -27.73
C SER A 256 -5.83 -15.79 -27.19
N LYS A 257 -5.95 -16.08 -25.88
CA LYS A 257 -7.22 -16.35 -25.20
C LYS A 257 -8.01 -15.09 -24.86
N ILE A 258 -7.32 -13.93 -24.76
CA ILE A 258 -7.94 -12.65 -24.45
C ILE A 258 -8.27 -11.96 -25.75
N LYS A 259 -9.54 -11.65 -25.96
CA LYS A 259 -10.06 -10.97 -27.15
C LYS A 259 -10.68 -9.64 -26.78
N TYR A 260 -10.60 -8.68 -27.68
CA TYR A 260 -11.11 -7.31 -27.55
C TYR A 260 -11.98 -6.99 -28.77
N GLY A 261 -13.05 -6.21 -28.55
CA GLY A 261 -13.81 -5.62 -29.65
C GLY A 261 -12.99 -4.50 -30.33
N TYR A 262 -12.77 -4.60 -31.63
CA TYR A 262 -12.05 -3.63 -32.41
C TYR A 262 -12.63 -3.55 -33.84
N GLN A 263 -13.19 -2.39 -34.23
CA GLN A 263 -13.78 -2.19 -35.56
C GLN A 263 -14.74 -3.33 -35.93
N ASP A 264 -15.74 -3.57 -35.08
CA ASP A 264 -16.76 -4.61 -35.22
C ASP A 264 -16.26 -6.07 -35.31
N GLN A 265 -14.99 -6.27 -34.98
CA GLN A 265 -14.35 -7.58 -34.95
C GLN A 265 -13.85 -7.93 -33.55
N THR A 266 -13.86 -9.21 -33.21
CA THR A 266 -13.32 -9.72 -31.94
C THR A 266 -11.92 -10.27 -32.17
N LEU A 267 -10.90 -9.48 -31.83
CA LEU A 267 -9.49 -9.73 -32.13
C LEU A 267 -8.65 -9.84 -30.86
N ASN A 268 -7.55 -10.61 -30.91
CA ASN A 268 -6.54 -10.56 -29.85
C ASN A 268 -5.59 -9.37 -30.05
N ILE A 269 -4.82 -9.03 -29.03
CA ILE A 269 -3.94 -7.84 -29.06
C ILE A 269 -2.89 -7.87 -30.18
N LYS A 270 -2.41 -9.08 -30.58
CA LYS A 270 -1.46 -9.19 -31.69
C LYS A 270 -2.10 -8.85 -33.02
N GLU A 271 -3.34 -9.26 -33.22
CA GLU A 271 -4.11 -8.98 -34.44
C GLU A 271 -4.44 -7.49 -34.52
N ILE A 272 -4.86 -6.87 -33.40
CA ILE A 272 -5.09 -5.42 -33.32
C ILE A 272 -3.79 -4.67 -33.64
N TYR A 273 -2.66 -5.06 -33.03
CA TYR A 273 -1.36 -4.44 -33.30
C TYR A 273 -0.96 -4.56 -34.77
N ARG A 274 -1.16 -5.73 -35.42
CA ARG A 274 -0.86 -5.92 -36.86
C ARG A 274 -1.68 -4.98 -37.73
N LYS A 275 -2.96 -4.78 -37.43
CA LYS A 275 -3.84 -3.87 -38.16
C LYS A 275 -3.45 -2.40 -38.00
N ASN A 276 -2.87 -2.05 -36.84
CA ASN A 276 -2.43 -0.69 -36.51
C ASN A 276 -0.90 -0.54 -36.61
N ARG A 277 -0.24 -1.38 -37.37
CA ARG A 277 1.22 -1.33 -37.52
C ARG A 277 1.66 0.03 -37.99
N LYS A 278 2.52 0.66 -37.22
CA LYS A 278 3.09 1.97 -37.45
C LYS A 278 3.74 2.06 -38.85
N ARG A 279 3.41 3.10 -39.61
CA ARG A 279 4.13 3.47 -40.85
C ARG A 279 5.36 4.31 -40.47
N ARG A 280 6.44 4.17 -41.23
CA ARG A 280 7.69 4.95 -41.08
C ARG A 280 7.36 6.45 -41.00
N GLY A 281 7.97 7.19 -40.09
CA GLY A 281 7.79 8.66 -39.96
C GLY A 281 6.62 9.14 -39.08
N ARG A 282 5.78 8.25 -38.51
CA ARG A 282 4.68 8.65 -37.59
C ARG A 282 5.06 8.52 -36.12
N SER A 283 4.29 9.19 -35.23
CA SER A 283 4.46 9.16 -33.79
C SER A 283 4.66 7.76 -33.21
N LYS A 284 5.37 7.64 -32.09
CA LYS A 284 5.60 6.38 -31.37
C LYS A 284 4.33 5.80 -30.74
N TYR A 285 3.27 6.59 -30.58
CA TYR A 285 2.04 6.20 -29.92
C TYR A 285 0.92 6.04 -30.94
N LEU A 286 0.12 5.00 -30.74
CA LEU A 286 -1.09 4.76 -31.53
C LEU A 286 -2.25 5.56 -30.96
#